data_0e758de9c1e8f1ebab0fcd488f7a6ab0
#
_entry.id   0e758de9c1e8f1ebab0fcd488f7a6ab0
#
_cell.length_a   1.000
_cell.length_b   1.000
_cell.length_c   1.000
_cell.angle_alpha   90.00
_cell.angle_beta   90.00
_cell.angle_gamma   90.00
#
_symmetry.space_group_name_H-M   'P 1'
#
loop_
_entity.id
_entity.type
_entity.pdbx_description
1 polymer ?
#
loop_
_entity_poly.entity_id
_entity_poly.type
_entity_poly.pdbx_seq_one_letter_code
_entity_poly.pdbx_strand_id
1 'polypeptide(L)'
;MKYDFDEIIPRRGTNSVKWDLATDERVLPMWVADMDFRAAPPVLDALERRLRHGVFGYTKVPDAYFEAVKGWFGKRHGFRIENEWILPTTGVIPALSVILKALTEPGDKVILQTPVYNCFFAVLERTGRQPLANPLINENGAYRMDFEDLERKAADPQAKLIFLCNPHNPAGRAWTAEELTRLGEICLRHGVTVISDEIHCDLTLDGHRHIPFASLNEEFL
;
A
#
# COMPACT_ATOMS: atom_id res chain seq x y z
N MET A 1 -28.26 7.05 5.26
CA MET A 1 -28.24 7.54 3.87
C MET A 1 -27.93 6.34 2.99
N LYS A 2 -28.71 6.05 1.97
CA LYS A 2 -28.47 4.94 1.05
C LYS A 2 -27.68 5.53 -0.14
N TYR A 3 -26.50 4.96 -0.41
CA TYR A 3 -25.70 5.34 -1.58
C TYR A 3 -26.23 4.61 -2.81
N ASP A 4 -26.20 5.29 -3.97
CA ASP A 4 -26.56 4.69 -5.25
C ASP A 4 -25.28 4.25 -5.96
N PHE A 5 -25.05 2.95 -6.01
CA PHE A 5 -23.91 2.32 -6.70
C PHE A 5 -24.29 1.86 -8.12
N ASP A 6 -25.56 2.02 -8.52
CA ASP A 6 -26.04 1.66 -9.86
C ASP A 6 -26.06 2.88 -10.80
N GLU A 7 -25.82 4.09 -10.28
CA GLU A 7 -25.72 5.31 -11.07
C GLU A 7 -24.57 5.21 -12.08
N ILE A 8 -24.88 5.31 -13.37
CA ILE A 8 -23.85 5.33 -14.42
C ILE A 8 -23.34 6.76 -14.58
N ILE A 9 -22.06 6.94 -14.22
CA ILE A 9 -21.38 8.24 -14.32
C ILE A 9 -20.48 8.25 -15.54
N PRO A 10 -20.74 9.09 -16.55
CA PRO A 10 -19.86 9.20 -17.71
C PRO A 10 -18.46 9.66 -17.30
N ARG A 11 -17.44 8.87 -17.66
CA ARG A 11 -16.04 9.14 -17.31
C ARG A 11 -15.18 9.53 -18.51
N ARG A 12 -15.65 9.27 -19.74
CA ARG A 12 -14.94 9.68 -20.97
C ARG A 12 -15.00 11.18 -21.16
N GLY A 13 -13.89 11.77 -21.62
CA GLY A 13 -13.76 13.20 -21.81
C GLY A 13 -13.61 14.01 -20.50
N THR A 14 -13.30 13.33 -19.38
CA THR A 14 -13.10 13.96 -18.08
C THR A 14 -11.65 14.01 -17.63
N ASN A 15 -10.71 13.74 -18.51
CA ASN A 15 -9.28 13.55 -18.23
C ASN A 15 -9.00 12.34 -17.31
N SER A 16 -9.88 11.36 -17.33
CA SER A 16 -9.67 10.11 -16.61
C SER A 16 -8.62 9.25 -17.31
N VAL A 17 -7.49 9.00 -16.64
CA VAL A 17 -6.45 8.10 -17.18
C VAL A 17 -7.02 6.72 -17.50
N LYS A 18 -7.93 6.22 -16.66
CA LYS A 18 -8.59 4.92 -16.86
C LYS A 18 -9.40 4.88 -18.15
N TRP A 19 -10.23 5.91 -18.38
CA TRP A 19 -11.22 5.91 -19.45
C TRP A 19 -10.76 6.58 -20.75
N ASP A 20 -9.84 7.54 -20.67
CA ASP A 20 -9.47 8.37 -21.82
C ASP A 20 -8.19 7.89 -22.53
N LEU A 21 -7.47 6.89 -21.98
CA LEU A 21 -6.33 6.28 -22.68
C LEU A 21 -6.72 5.47 -23.89
N ALA A 22 -7.86 4.75 -23.85
CA ALA A 22 -8.36 3.99 -24.98
C ALA A 22 -9.21 4.90 -25.87
N THR A 23 -8.81 5.05 -27.12
CA THR A 23 -9.54 5.84 -28.14
C THR A 23 -10.77 5.09 -28.70
N ASP A 24 -10.77 3.76 -28.63
CA ASP A 24 -11.93 2.94 -29.04
C ASP A 24 -12.93 2.89 -27.88
N GLU A 25 -14.11 3.45 -28.11
CA GLU A 25 -15.19 3.51 -27.12
C GLU A 25 -15.74 2.14 -26.70
N ARG A 26 -15.50 1.10 -27.47
CA ARG A 26 -15.91 -0.28 -27.17
C ARG A 26 -15.00 -0.94 -26.14
N VAL A 27 -13.83 -0.38 -25.87
CA VAL A 27 -12.91 -0.90 -24.87
C VAL A 27 -13.44 -0.58 -23.47
N LEU A 28 -13.69 -1.63 -22.69
CA LEU A 28 -13.99 -1.51 -21.26
C LEU A 28 -12.67 -1.54 -20.46
N PRO A 29 -12.26 -0.43 -19.84
CA PRO A 29 -11.01 -0.39 -19.10
C PRO A 29 -11.18 -1.13 -17.75
N MET A 30 -10.30 -2.12 -17.52
CA MET A 30 -10.29 -2.93 -16.28
C MET A 30 -8.87 -3.05 -15.69
N TRP A 31 -7.97 -2.13 -16.03
CA TRP A 31 -6.54 -2.23 -15.72
C TRP A 31 -6.11 -1.45 -14.46
N VAL A 32 -6.89 -0.48 -14.02
CA VAL A 32 -6.63 0.33 -12.83
C VAL A 32 -7.84 0.31 -11.90
N ALA A 33 -7.58 0.33 -10.60
CA ALA A 33 -8.58 0.05 -9.56
C ALA A 33 -9.34 1.30 -9.07
N ASP A 34 -9.21 2.46 -9.72
CA ASP A 34 -10.05 3.59 -9.36
C ASP A 34 -11.53 3.29 -9.62
N MET A 35 -12.36 3.57 -8.63
CA MET A 35 -13.78 3.25 -8.68
C MET A 35 -14.55 4.26 -9.53
N ASP A 36 -15.60 3.79 -10.21
CA ASP A 36 -16.46 4.63 -11.03
C ASP A 36 -17.71 5.13 -10.28
N PHE A 37 -17.73 4.93 -8.97
CA PHE A 37 -18.81 5.42 -8.10
C PHE A 37 -18.56 6.88 -7.69
N ARG A 38 -19.64 7.61 -7.48
CA ARG A 38 -19.59 8.94 -6.89
C ARG A 38 -19.01 8.88 -5.47
N ALA A 39 -18.17 9.84 -5.13
CA ALA A 39 -17.69 9.95 -3.75
C ALA A 39 -18.86 10.15 -2.78
N ALA A 40 -18.72 9.63 -1.56
CA ALA A 40 -19.78 9.72 -0.55
C ALA A 40 -20.15 11.19 -0.25
N PRO A 41 -21.46 11.51 -0.11
CA PRO A 41 -21.91 12.87 0.12
C PRO A 41 -21.18 13.62 1.25
N PRO A 42 -20.90 13.02 2.43
CA PRO A 42 -20.14 13.72 3.47
C PRO A 42 -18.72 14.14 3.04
N VAL A 43 -18.09 13.38 2.13
CA VAL A 43 -16.78 13.73 1.55
C VAL A 43 -16.94 14.94 0.61
N LEU A 44 -17.95 14.91 -0.27
CA LEU A 44 -18.24 16.02 -1.19
C LEU A 44 -18.56 17.29 -0.42
N ASP A 45 -19.40 17.22 0.62
CA ASP A 45 -19.77 18.35 1.47
C ASP A 45 -18.54 18.97 2.17
N ALA A 46 -17.61 18.13 2.62
CA ALA A 46 -16.38 18.61 3.25
C ALA A 46 -15.47 19.33 2.26
N LEU A 47 -15.33 18.80 1.04
CA LEU A 47 -14.57 19.44 -0.04
C LEU A 47 -15.21 20.75 -0.47
N GLU A 48 -16.55 20.78 -0.62
CA GLU A 48 -17.27 21.98 -1.00
C GLU A 48 -17.11 23.10 0.05
N ARG A 49 -17.24 22.80 1.34
CA ARG A 49 -16.98 23.78 2.41
C ARG A 49 -15.58 24.37 2.31
N ARG A 50 -14.57 23.53 2.03
CA ARG A 50 -13.19 24.00 1.88
C ARG A 50 -13.01 24.84 0.63
N LEU A 51 -13.65 24.44 -0.47
CA LEU A 51 -13.62 25.19 -1.73
C LEU A 51 -14.27 26.59 -1.55
N ARG A 52 -15.43 26.67 -0.91
CA ARG A 52 -16.13 27.93 -0.65
C ARG A 52 -15.35 28.87 0.27
N HIS A 53 -14.51 28.35 1.17
CA HIS A 53 -13.60 29.17 1.97
C HIS A 53 -12.60 29.95 1.11
N GLY A 54 -12.12 29.35 0.00
CA GLY A 54 -11.38 30.01 -1.08
C GLY A 54 -9.94 30.42 -0.77
N VAL A 55 -9.44 30.25 0.45
CA VAL A 55 -8.05 30.55 0.83
C VAL A 55 -7.33 29.25 1.14
N PHE A 56 -6.32 28.90 0.33
CA PHE A 56 -5.63 27.60 0.33
C PHE A 56 -4.17 27.70 0.78
N GLY A 57 -3.80 28.55 1.62
CA GLY A 57 -2.41 28.74 2.08
C GLY A 57 -1.79 27.45 2.68
N TYR A 58 -0.71 27.58 3.42
CA TYR A 58 -0.10 26.47 4.13
C TYR A 58 -1.10 25.85 5.13
N THR A 59 -1.34 24.56 4.99
CA THR A 59 -2.32 23.82 5.80
C THR A 59 -1.62 22.95 6.83
N LYS A 60 -1.96 23.10 8.11
CA LYS A 60 -1.60 22.15 9.17
C LYS A 60 -2.56 20.96 9.12
N VAL A 61 -2.02 19.75 9.26
CA VAL A 61 -2.85 18.55 9.45
C VAL A 61 -3.52 18.67 10.83
N PRO A 62 -4.87 18.64 10.91
CA PRO A 62 -5.58 18.81 12.17
C PRO A 62 -5.54 17.55 13.04
N ASP A 63 -5.69 17.70 14.35
CA ASP A 63 -5.72 16.56 15.29
C ASP A 63 -6.83 15.55 14.96
N ALA A 64 -7.96 16.04 14.43
CA ALA A 64 -9.05 15.18 13.96
C ALA A 64 -8.64 14.16 12.87
N TYR A 65 -7.60 14.46 12.09
CA TYR A 65 -7.05 13.50 11.12
C TYR A 65 -6.40 12.32 11.84
N PHE A 66 -5.54 12.60 12.82
CA PHE A 66 -4.85 11.56 13.60
C PHE A 66 -5.86 10.70 14.37
N GLU A 67 -6.86 11.32 14.98
CA GLU A 67 -7.93 10.60 15.68
C GLU A 67 -8.76 9.72 14.73
N ALA A 68 -9.04 10.20 13.50
CA ALA A 68 -9.74 9.40 12.50
C ALA A 68 -8.93 8.17 12.08
N VAL A 69 -7.62 8.32 11.82
CA VAL A 69 -6.73 7.21 11.46
C VAL A 69 -6.65 6.19 12.59
N LYS A 70 -6.37 6.62 13.81
CA LYS A 70 -6.30 5.75 14.99
C LYS A 70 -7.61 5.02 15.24
N GLY A 71 -8.73 5.75 15.18
CA GLY A 71 -10.06 5.19 15.37
C GLY A 71 -10.42 4.15 14.32
N TRP A 72 -10.00 4.37 13.06
CA TRP A 72 -10.22 3.42 11.97
C TRP A 72 -9.43 2.14 12.18
N PHE A 73 -8.11 2.23 12.37
CA PHE A 73 -7.24 1.07 12.57
C PHE A 73 -7.59 0.29 13.84
N GLY A 74 -7.88 0.98 14.95
CA GLY A 74 -8.33 0.34 16.18
C GLY A 74 -9.63 -0.44 16.01
N LYS A 75 -10.63 0.18 15.36
CA LYS A 75 -11.94 -0.45 15.15
C LYS A 75 -11.93 -1.54 14.09
N ARG A 76 -11.22 -1.32 12.98
CA ARG A 76 -11.28 -2.17 11.79
C ARG A 76 -10.30 -3.33 11.86
N HIS A 77 -9.10 -3.08 12.35
CA HIS A 77 -7.98 -4.01 12.33
C HIS A 77 -7.48 -4.41 13.72
N GLY A 78 -8.04 -3.83 14.80
CA GLY A 78 -7.60 -4.10 16.18
C GLY A 78 -6.19 -3.57 16.49
N PHE A 79 -5.66 -2.67 15.64
CA PHE A 79 -4.31 -2.14 15.77
C PHE A 79 -4.33 -0.75 16.38
N ARG A 80 -3.68 -0.60 17.55
CA ARG A 80 -3.53 0.67 18.23
C ARG A 80 -2.30 1.40 17.68
N ILE A 81 -2.51 2.60 17.16
CA ILE A 81 -1.47 3.48 16.61
C ILE A 81 -1.31 4.69 17.53
N GLU A 82 -0.07 5.07 17.84
CA GLU A 82 0.22 6.30 18.57
C GLU A 82 0.37 7.49 17.60
N ASN A 83 0.10 8.71 18.07
CA ASN A 83 0.13 9.91 17.21
C ASN A 83 1.51 10.13 16.58
N GLU A 84 2.56 9.86 17.34
CA GLU A 84 3.96 10.05 16.96
C GLU A 84 4.39 9.12 15.83
N TRP A 85 3.63 8.04 15.58
CA TRP A 85 3.91 7.09 14.51
C TRP A 85 3.28 7.50 13.17
N ILE A 86 2.41 8.52 13.17
CA ILE A 86 1.67 8.93 11.97
C ILE A 86 2.40 10.10 11.30
N LEU A 87 2.96 9.84 10.12
CA LEU A 87 3.57 10.85 9.26
C LEU A 87 2.77 10.98 7.95
N PRO A 88 1.93 12.02 7.82
CA PRO A 88 1.16 12.24 6.61
C PRO A 88 2.04 12.51 5.38
N THR A 89 1.72 11.86 4.27
CA THR A 89 2.37 12.08 2.98
C THR A 89 1.34 12.28 1.87
N THR A 90 1.79 12.68 0.68
CA THR A 90 0.93 12.92 -0.48
C THR A 90 0.62 11.64 -1.28
N GLY A 91 1.00 10.48 -0.77
CA GLY A 91 0.72 9.17 -1.38
C GLY A 91 1.80 8.14 -1.05
N VAL A 92 1.52 6.86 -1.37
CA VAL A 92 2.41 5.73 -1.06
C VAL A 92 3.75 5.85 -1.78
N ILE A 93 3.78 6.13 -3.08
CA ILE A 93 5.04 6.21 -3.84
C ILE A 93 5.95 7.36 -3.36
N PRO A 94 5.44 8.58 -3.08
CA PRO A 94 6.24 9.59 -2.38
C PRO A 94 6.77 9.12 -1.02
N ALA A 95 5.95 8.43 -0.21
CA ALA A 95 6.39 7.88 1.06
C ALA A 95 7.55 6.89 0.90
N LEU A 96 7.41 5.91 0.00
CA LEU A 96 8.47 4.94 -0.30
C LEU A 96 9.77 5.62 -0.75
N SER A 97 9.66 6.66 -1.58
CA SER A 97 10.84 7.43 -2.03
C SER A 97 11.57 8.13 -0.88
N VAL A 98 10.83 8.65 0.10
CA VAL A 98 11.40 9.29 1.30
C VAL A 98 12.03 8.24 2.21
N ILE A 99 11.33 7.13 2.47
CA ILE A 99 11.82 6.03 3.30
C ILE A 99 13.13 5.46 2.73
N LEU A 100 13.17 5.19 1.43
CA LEU A 100 14.39 4.72 0.76
C LEU A 100 15.58 5.65 0.98
N LYS A 101 15.36 6.96 0.82
CA LYS A 101 16.42 7.95 1.01
C LYS A 101 16.86 8.09 2.46
N ALA A 102 15.95 7.86 3.40
CA ALA A 102 16.24 7.98 4.83
C ALA A 102 16.96 6.74 5.39
N LEU A 103 16.67 5.55 4.88
CA LEU A 103 17.11 4.29 5.48
C LEU A 103 18.13 3.51 4.66
N THR A 104 18.44 3.97 3.44
CA THR A 104 19.35 3.27 2.54
C THR A 104 20.23 4.23 1.74
N GLU A 105 21.29 3.70 1.13
CA GLU A 105 22.17 4.42 0.22
C GLU A 105 21.97 3.94 -1.23
N PRO A 106 22.35 4.75 -2.24
CA PRO A 106 22.40 4.29 -3.63
C PRO A 106 23.26 3.03 -3.76
N GLY A 107 22.73 2.00 -4.46
CA GLY A 107 23.38 0.70 -4.60
C GLY A 107 22.89 -0.35 -3.60
N ASP A 108 22.29 0.05 -2.49
CA ASP A 108 21.63 -0.90 -1.58
C ASP A 108 20.49 -1.65 -2.27
N LYS A 109 20.23 -2.86 -1.79
CA LYS A 109 19.21 -3.75 -2.34
C LYS A 109 17.94 -3.75 -1.49
N VAL A 110 16.80 -3.83 -2.18
CA VAL A 110 15.47 -3.97 -1.58
C VAL A 110 14.83 -5.24 -2.07
N ILE A 111 14.44 -6.12 -1.14
CA ILE A 111 13.79 -7.38 -1.46
C ILE A 111 12.37 -7.10 -1.94
N LEU A 112 11.99 -7.72 -3.07
CA LEU A 112 10.66 -7.65 -3.67
C LEU A 112 10.10 -9.04 -3.92
N GLN A 113 8.94 -9.36 -3.37
CA GLN A 113 8.24 -10.64 -3.57
C GLN A 113 7.46 -10.62 -4.89
N THR A 114 8.11 -11.08 -5.96
CA THR A 114 7.55 -11.02 -7.33
C THR A 114 6.62 -12.18 -7.67
N PRO A 115 5.56 -11.96 -8.53
CA PRO A 115 5.19 -10.67 -9.13
C PRO A 115 4.64 -9.70 -8.11
N VAL A 116 4.95 -8.41 -8.24
CA VAL A 116 4.51 -7.36 -7.33
C VAL A 116 4.24 -6.06 -8.10
N TYR A 117 3.59 -5.11 -7.45
CA TYR A 117 3.25 -3.81 -8.01
C TYR A 117 4.45 -3.15 -8.70
N ASN A 118 4.28 -2.83 -9.98
CA ASN A 118 5.37 -2.35 -10.84
C ASN A 118 6.01 -1.04 -10.38
N CYS A 119 5.26 -0.18 -9.68
CA CYS A 119 5.81 1.07 -9.17
C CYS A 119 6.90 0.88 -8.10
N PHE A 120 6.98 -0.29 -7.46
CA PHE A 120 8.10 -0.61 -6.57
C PHE A 120 9.43 -0.63 -7.33
N PHE A 121 9.45 -1.22 -8.51
CA PHE A 121 10.65 -1.20 -9.36
C PHE A 121 11.00 0.22 -9.79
N ALA A 122 10.00 0.99 -10.21
CA ALA A 122 10.21 2.37 -10.67
C ALA A 122 10.76 3.28 -9.56
N VAL A 123 10.31 3.12 -8.31
CA VAL A 123 10.82 3.93 -7.20
C VAL A 123 12.25 3.53 -6.81
N LEU A 124 12.61 2.25 -6.89
CA LEU A 124 13.98 1.79 -6.66
C LEU A 124 14.92 2.36 -7.71
N GLU A 125 14.58 2.22 -8.99
CA GLU A 125 15.35 2.76 -10.10
C GLU A 125 15.60 4.26 -9.96
N ARG A 126 14.53 5.05 -9.73
CA ARG A 126 14.61 6.51 -9.57
C ARG A 126 15.41 6.96 -8.36
N THR A 127 15.54 6.11 -7.36
CA THR A 127 16.31 6.41 -6.14
C THR A 127 17.69 5.76 -6.14
N GLY A 128 18.06 5.03 -7.21
CA GLY A 128 19.36 4.36 -7.34
C GLY A 128 19.51 3.10 -6.48
N ARG A 129 18.41 2.52 -5.98
CA ARG A 129 18.40 1.25 -5.24
C ARG A 129 18.20 0.10 -6.20
N GLN A 130 18.65 -1.09 -5.80
CA GLN A 130 18.57 -2.29 -6.64
C GLN A 130 17.47 -3.23 -6.17
N PRO A 131 16.60 -3.74 -7.06
CA PRO A 131 15.64 -4.77 -6.69
C PRO A 131 16.37 -6.11 -6.48
N LEU A 132 16.02 -6.80 -5.39
CA LEU A 132 16.44 -8.15 -5.10
C LEU A 132 15.20 -9.06 -5.10
N ALA A 133 14.96 -9.75 -6.20
CA ALA A 133 13.75 -10.53 -6.36
C ALA A 133 13.73 -11.76 -5.45
N ASN A 134 12.62 -11.93 -4.72
CA ASN A 134 12.22 -13.15 -4.01
C ASN A 134 10.92 -13.65 -4.67
N PRO A 135 10.99 -14.52 -5.70
CA PRO A 135 9.82 -14.95 -6.43
C PRO A 135 8.85 -15.74 -5.54
N LEU A 136 7.57 -15.35 -5.59
CA LEU A 136 6.51 -16.13 -4.98
C LEU A 136 6.35 -17.46 -5.72
N ILE A 137 6.07 -18.51 -4.98
CA ILE A 137 5.78 -19.83 -5.55
C ILE A 137 4.30 -19.84 -5.95
N ASN A 138 4.03 -20.16 -7.21
CA ASN A 138 2.67 -20.31 -7.72
C ASN A 138 2.33 -21.80 -7.83
N GLU A 139 1.33 -22.22 -7.08
CA GLU A 139 0.79 -23.58 -7.12
C GLU A 139 -0.68 -23.52 -7.54
N ASN A 140 -0.94 -23.79 -8.82
CA ASN A 140 -2.29 -23.80 -9.40
C ASN A 140 -3.08 -22.48 -9.20
N GLY A 141 -2.41 -21.34 -9.31
CA GLY A 141 -3.01 -20.02 -9.13
C GLY A 141 -2.99 -19.51 -7.68
N ALA A 142 -2.63 -20.32 -6.71
CA ALA A 142 -2.37 -19.90 -5.34
C ALA A 142 -0.91 -19.51 -5.15
N TYR A 143 -0.67 -18.30 -4.68
CA TYR A 143 0.68 -17.81 -4.40
C TYR A 143 1.05 -18.04 -2.93
N ARG A 144 2.30 -18.41 -2.66
CA ARG A 144 2.88 -18.50 -1.33
C ARG A 144 4.30 -17.94 -1.31
N MET A 145 4.77 -17.53 -0.13
CA MET A 145 6.13 -17.03 0.04
C MET A 145 7.15 -18.18 -0.08
N ASP A 146 8.27 -17.92 -0.75
CA ASP A 146 9.46 -18.76 -0.71
C ASP A 146 10.37 -18.28 0.43
N PHE A 147 10.19 -18.87 1.61
CA PHE A 147 10.94 -18.49 2.79
C PHE A 147 12.41 -18.94 2.75
N GLU A 148 12.73 -20.01 2.02
CA GLU A 148 14.11 -20.44 1.87
C GLU A 148 14.90 -19.46 1.00
N ASP A 149 14.28 -19.01 -0.09
CA ASP A 149 14.87 -17.96 -0.92
C ASP A 149 14.91 -16.62 -0.19
N LEU A 150 13.87 -16.28 0.61
CA LEU A 150 13.86 -15.07 1.41
C LEU A 150 15.02 -15.05 2.41
N GLU A 151 15.27 -16.15 3.11
CA GLU A 151 16.40 -16.29 4.06
C GLU A 151 17.74 -16.04 3.35
N ARG A 152 17.94 -16.62 2.15
CA ARG A 152 19.16 -16.40 1.36
C ARG A 152 19.31 -14.95 0.91
N LYS A 153 18.20 -14.29 0.52
CA LYS A 153 18.20 -12.90 0.08
C LYS A 153 18.43 -11.93 1.25
N ALA A 154 17.81 -12.19 2.39
CA ALA A 154 18.01 -11.39 3.59
C ALA A 154 19.44 -11.46 4.12
N ALA A 155 20.14 -12.59 3.93
CA ALA A 155 21.55 -12.76 4.30
C ALA A 155 22.53 -11.96 3.42
N ASP A 156 22.09 -11.38 2.30
CA ASP A 156 22.92 -10.47 1.49
C ASP A 156 23.21 -9.18 2.27
N PRO A 157 24.48 -8.82 2.53
CA PRO A 157 24.80 -7.63 3.33
C PRO A 157 24.35 -6.30 2.71
N GLN A 158 24.04 -6.30 1.42
CA GLN A 158 23.46 -5.14 0.72
C GLN A 158 21.93 -5.10 0.81
N ALA A 159 21.25 -6.17 1.23
CA ALA A 159 19.80 -6.16 1.44
C ALA A 159 19.49 -5.39 2.72
N LYS A 160 18.88 -4.22 2.58
CA LYS A 160 18.55 -3.32 3.71
C LYS A 160 17.08 -3.30 4.04
N LEU A 161 16.24 -3.42 3.01
CA LEU A 161 14.79 -3.34 3.14
C LEU A 161 14.10 -4.49 2.39
N ILE A 162 12.89 -4.79 2.83
CA ILE A 162 11.91 -5.53 2.04
C ILE A 162 10.66 -4.69 1.87
N PHE A 163 10.11 -4.60 0.66
CA PHE A 163 8.76 -4.09 0.43
C PHE A 163 7.78 -5.25 0.49
N LEU A 164 7.07 -5.32 1.59
CA LEU A 164 5.96 -6.27 1.78
C LEU A 164 4.67 -5.65 1.25
N CYS A 165 4.04 -6.27 0.27
CA CYS A 165 2.72 -5.89 -0.22
C CYS A 165 1.66 -6.74 0.50
N ASN A 166 0.78 -6.12 1.30
CA ASN A 166 -0.18 -6.84 2.13
C ASN A 166 -1.49 -6.05 2.34
N PRO A 167 -2.61 -6.39 1.70
CA PRO A 167 -2.82 -7.49 0.73
C PRO A 167 -1.99 -7.35 -0.54
N HIS A 168 -1.62 -8.47 -1.14
CA HIS A 168 -0.62 -8.52 -2.21
C HIS A 168 -1.21 -8.27 -3.60
N ASN A 169 -0.71 -7.26 -4.27
CA ASN A 169 -1.01 -6.95 -5.67
C ASN A 169 0.20 -7.35 -6.55
N PRO A 170 0.06 -8.19 -7.59
CA PRO A 170 -1.16 -8.69 -8.19
C PRO A 170 -1.58 -10.11 -7.76
N ALA A 171 -0.94 -10.72 -6.76
CA ALA A 171 -1.25 -12.10 -6.34
C ALA A 171 -2.69 -12.28 -5.82
N GLY A 172 -3.34 -11.18 -5.40
CA GLY A 172 -4.75 -11.18 -5.01
C GLY A 172 -5.01 -11.91 -3.69
N ARG A 173 -4.09 -11.83 -2.73
CA ARG A 173 -4.26 -12.45 -1.41
C ARG A 173 -3.79 -11.57 -0.26
N ALA A 174 -4.38 -11.74 0.93
CA ALA A 174 -3.84 -11.29 2.20
C ALA A 174 -2.99 -12.42 2.82
N TRP A 175 -1.86 -12.06 3.43
CA TRP A 175 -0.97 -13.00 4.10
C TRP A 175 -1.51 -13.40 5.48
N THR A 176 -1.24 -14.63 5.90
CA THR A 176 -1.64 -15.11 7.23
C THR A 176 -0.71 -14.59 8.32
N ALA A 177 -1.13 -14.67 9.59
CA ALA A 177 -0.30 -14.30 10.71
C ALA A 177 1.02 -15.09 10.75
N GLU A 178 0.95 -16.39 10.45
CA GLU A 178 2.12 -17.28 10.43
C GLU A 178 3.11 -16.88 9.34
N GLU A 179 2.61 -16.56 8.13
CA GLU A 179 3.46 -16.11 7.01
C GLU A 179 4.15 -14.79 7.35
N LEU A 180 3.40 -13.83 7.88
CA LEU A 180 3.91 -12.51 8.25
C LEU A 180 4.91 -12.59 9.41
N THR A 181 4.61 -13.39 10.44
CA THR A 181 5.53 -13.60 11.57
C THR A 181 6.84 -14.22 11.10
N ARG A 182 6.78 -15.28 10.28
CA ARG A 182 7.97 -15.93 9.73
C ARG A 182 8.81 -14.98 8.88
N LEU A 183 8.18 -14.15 8.05
CA LEU A 183 8.86 -13.10 7.29
C LEU A 183 9.56 -12.11 8.22
N GLY A 184 8.87 -11.62 9.23
CA GLY A 184 9.40 -10.67 10.19
C GLY A 184 10.60 -11.22 10.96
N GLU A 185 10.52 -12.48 11.44
CA GLU A 185 11.63 -13.16 12.12
C GLU A 185 12.87 -13.31 11.23
N ILE A 186 12.69 -13.64 9.94
CA ILE A 186 13.78 -13.68 8.98
C ILE A 186 14.42 -12.30 8.84
N CYS A 187 13.61 -11.27 8.64
CA CYS A 187 14.09 -9.91 8.48
C CYS A 187 14.84 -9.41 9.73
N LEU A 188 14.31 -9.66 10.92
CA LEU A 188 14.99 -9.30 12.19
C LEU A 188 16.37 -9.96 12.32
N ARG A 189 16.46 -11.27 12.05
CA ARG A 189 17.74 -12.00 12.14
C ARG A 189 18.84 -11.41 11.26
N HIS A 190 18.47 -10.85 10.12
CA HIS A 190 19.42 -10.33 9.12
C HIS A 190 19.51 -8.80 9.11
N GLY A 191 18.79 -8.10 9.99
CA GLY A 191 18.78 -6.63 10.06
C GLY A 191 18.15 -5.98 8.83
N VAL A 192 17.18 -6.65 8.19
CA VAL A 192 16.39 -6.12 7.07
C VAL A 192 15.14 -5.45 7.61
N THR A 193 14.94 -4.17 7.30
CA THR A 193 13.73 -3.45 7.74
C THR A 193 12.56 -3.75 6.82
N VAL A 194 11.39 -4.05 7.40
CA VAL A 194 10.16 -4.32 6.64
C VAL A 194 9.40 -3.01 6.41
N ILE A 195 9.11 -2.72 5.15
CA ILE A 195 8.20 -1.64 4.74
C ILE A 195 6.92 -2.31 4.23
N SER A 196 5.88 -2.31 5.05
CA SER A 196 4.60 -2.93 4.71
C SER A 196 3.70 -1.93 3.98
N ASP A 197 3.49 -2.15 2.68
CA ASP A 197 2.48 -1.43 1.91
C ASP A 197 1.13 -2.11 2.11
N GLU A 198 0.28 -1.46 2.90
CA GLU A 198 -1.04 -1.94 3.30
C GLU A 198 -2.18 -1.12 2.68
N ILE A 199 -1.94 -0.48 1.54
CA ILE A 199 -2.94 0.38 0.88
C ILE A 199 -4.25 -0.34 0.57
N HIS A 200 -4.22 -1.67 0.42
CA HIS A 200 -5.40 -2.50 0.16
C HIS A 200 -6.02 -3.13 1.43
N CYS A 201 -5.62 -2.70 2.62
CA CYS A 201 -6.02 -3.33 3.90
C CYS A 201 -7.53 -3.45 4.11
N ASP A 202 -8.32 -2.53 3.58
CA ASP A 202 -9.78 -2.53 3.70
C ASP A 202 -10.50 -3.31 2.58
N LEU A 203 -9.76 -3.87 1.61
CA LEU A 203 -10.30 -4.56 0.44
C LEU A 203 -10.15 -6.10 0.53
N THR A 204 -10.46 -6.66 1.70
CA THR A 204 -10.49 -8.12 1.88
C THR A 204 -11.90 -8.65 1.64
N LEU A 205 -11.99 -9.82 0.98
CA LEU A 205 -13.24 -10.46 0.57
C LEU A 205 -13.39 -11.84 1.26
N ASP A 206 -14.58 -12.43 1.15
CA ASP A 206 -14.88 -13.82 1.53
C ASP A 206 -14.49 -14.19 2.97
N GLY A 207 -14.65 -13.25 3.91
CA GLY A 207 -14.35 -13.48 5.32
C GLY A 207 -12.87 -13.41 5.68
N HIS A 208 -11.98 -13.17 4.72
CA HIS A 208 -10.57 -12.89 4.99
C HIS A 208 -10.41 -11.58 5.76
N ARG A 209 -9.39 -11.51 6.60
CA ARG A 209 -9.06 -10.31 7.37
C ARG A 209 -7.64 -9.88 7.08
N HIS A 210 -7.46 -8.58 6.91
CA HIS A 210 -6.14 -8.00 6.91
C HIS A 210 -5.56 -7.97 8.32
N ILE A 211 -4.28 -8.27 8.42
CA ILE A 211 -3.50 -8.19 9.66
C ILE A 211 -2.41 -7.14 9.41
N PRO A 212 -2.43 -5.99 10.09
CA PRO A 212 -1.34 -5.03 10.00
C PRO A 212 -0.04 -5.68 10.48
N PHE A 213 1.02 -5.59 9.67
CA PHE A 213 2.28 -6.27 9.97
C PHE A 213 2.83 -5.88 11.34
N ALA A 214 2.85 -4.60 11.65
CA ALA A 214 3.34 -4.07 12.91
C ALA A 214 2.48 -4.43 14.13
N SER A 215 1.27 -5.01 13.93
CA SER A 215 0.42 -5.46 15.05
C SER A 215 0.75 -6.84 15.59
N LEU A 216 1.63 -7.58 14.92
CA LEU A 216 1.92 -8.99 15.25
C LEU A 216 2.89 -9.16 16.41
N ASN A 217 3.86 -8.27 16.52
CA ASN A 217 4.90 -8.34 17.55
C ASN A 217 5.44 -6.92 17.80
N GLU A 218 5.81 -6.62 19.05
CA GLU A 218 6.44 -5.34 19.42
C GLU A 218 7.81 -5.14 18.74
N GLU A 219 8.53 -6.23 18.42
CA GLU A 219 9.79 -6.17 17.70
C GLU A 219 9.63 -5.81 16.19
N PHE A 220 8.39 -5.81 15.67
CA PHE A 220 8.07 -5.43 14.29
C PHE A 220 7.61 -3.96 14.15
N LEU A 221 7.55 -3.22 15.25
CA LEU A 221 7.25 -1.78 15.30
C LEU A 221 8.52 -0.90 15.01
#